data_99f17be4c256b42a3925dbb297fe490d
#
_entry.id   99f17be4c256b42a3925dbb297fe490d
#
_cell.length_a   1.000
_cell.length_b   1.000
_cell.length_c   1.000
_cell.angle_alpha   90.00
_cell.angle_beta   90.00
_cell.angle_gamma   90.00
#
_symmetry.space_group_name_H-M   'P 1'
#
loop_
_entity.id
_entity.type
_entity.pdbx_description
1 polymer ?
#
loop_
_entity_poly.entity_id
_entity_poly.type
_entity_poly.pdbx_seq_one_letter_code
_entity_poly.pdbx_strand_id
1 'polypeptide(L)'
;MNFTLARFVFQFAVSLDTASTRSNCKYLLLTSKKRKFTTAAIPLTHTSSEELLVVVGGGAAGVYGAIRAKTVAPKLNVVIIEKGKPLSKVKISGGGRCNVTNGHCADKMILAGHYPRGHKEFRGSFFSLHGPMDTMSWFSDHGVELKTEDDGRVFPVSDSSSSVIDCLLTEAKHRGVAPSVVLQTGKVVTTASSDNAGRKFLLKVEKRTMNLVECIEADYLLIASGSSQQGHRLAAQLGHSIVDPVPSLFTFKIADSQLTELSGVSFPKVVAKLKLENVQRSSPYLTQVGPMLVTHWGLSGPVILRLSAWGARYLFSSCYKGMLTVDFVPDLHIEDMQSILSQHKIRFAKQKVLNSCPPEFCLVKRFWKYILGREGLSGDTLWASVSNNSLISIARLLKHCTLEVAGKGQFKDEFVTAGGVPLSEISLNTMESKIHPRLFFAGEVLNVDGVTGGFNFQNAWSGGYIAGTSIGKLSNDATLKNRGF
;
A
#
# COMPACT_ATOMS: atom_id res chain seq x y z
N MET A 1 3.98 33.31 -23.45
CA MET A 1 2.97 33.24 -22.38
C MET A 1 3.67 32.82 -21.10
N ASN A 2 3.78 33.77 -20.18
CA ASN A 2 4.53 33.63 -18.91
C ASN A 2 3.66 32.92 -17.87
N PHE A 3 4.20 31.89 -17.21
CA PHE A 3 3.65 31.37 -15.97
C PHE A 3 4.63 31.59 -14.82
N THR A 4 4.19 32.39 -13.88
CA THR A 4 4.89 32.85 -12.69
C THR A 4 4.90 31.74 -11.62
N LEU A 5 6.09 31.32 -11.18
CA LEU A 5 6.29 30.45 -10.03
C LEU A 5 6.27 31.29 -8.75
N ALA A 6 5.35 30.99 -7.85
CA ALA A 6 5.38 31.51 -6.48
C ALA A 6 6.24 30.57 -5.59
N ARG A 7 7.37 31.14 -5.10
CA ARG A 7 8.23 30.54 -4.07
C ARG A 7 7.64 30.84 -2.69
N PHE A 8 7.43 29.81 -1.87
CA PHE A 8 7.33 29.99 -0.42
C PHE A 8 8.60 29.45 0.24
N VAL A 9 9.38 30.37 0.79
CA VAL A 9 10.55 30.11 1.63
C VAL A 9 10.11 30.22 3.08
N PHE A 10 10.27 29.16 3.88
CA PHE A 10 10.20 29.25 5.34
C PHE A 10 11.62 29.10 5.90
N GLN A 11 12.15 30.19 6.43
CA GLN A 11 13.34 30.23 7.27
C GLN A 11 12.99 29.79 8.69
N PHE A 12 13.71 28.83 9.23
CA PHE A 12 13.83 28.61 10.68
C PHE A 12 15.28 28.81 11.08
N ALA A 13 15.50 29.85 11.90
CA ALA A 13 16.74 30.11 12.58
C ALA A 13 16.91 29.12 13.76
N VAL A 14 18.08 28.46 13.81
CA VAL A 14 18.51 27.67 14.97
C VAL A 14 19.57 28.50 15.69
N SER A 15 19.28 28.86 16.93
CA SER A 15 20.24 29.42 17.89
C SER A 15 20.85 28.26 18.67
N LEU A 16 22.18 28.15 18.61
CA LEU A 16 22.99 27.31 19.48
C LEU A 16 23.42 28.15 20.68
N ASP A 17 23.10 27.69 21.88
CA ASP A 17 23.82 28.12 23.06
C ASP A 17 24.24 26.92 23.91
N THR A 18 25.55 26.85 24.10
CA THR A 18 26.27 25.90 24.96
C THR A 18 26.44 26.52 26.34
N ALA A 19 25.98 25.85 27.39
CA ALA A 19 26.61 26.00 28.73
C ALA A 19 26.28 24.79 29.64
N SER A 20 27.34 24.16 30.07
CA SER A 20 27.46 23.18 31.16
C SER A 20 27.00 23.76 32.50
N THR A 21 26.23 22.99 33.32
CA THR A 21 26.55 22.82 34.74
C THR A 21 25.69 21.71 35.38
N ARG A 22 26.31 20.93 36.24
CA ARG A 22 25.71 19.91 37.13
C ARG A 22 24.80 20.54 38.15
N SER A 23 23.68 19.93 38.54
CA SER A 23 23.39 19.55 39.92
C SER A 23 21.89 19.29 40.20
N ASN A 24 21.66 18.25 40.98
CA ASN A 24 20.50 18.03 41.89
C ASN A 24 19.13 17.67 41.33
N CYS A 25 18.89 16.37 41.35
CA CYS A 25 17.60 15.71 41.34
C CYS A 25 16.77 16.14 42.58
N LYS A 26 15.66 16.90 42.39
CA LYS A 26 14.57 17.01 43.36
C LYS A 26 13.32 16.43 42.74
N TYR A 27 12.87 15.31 43.34
CA TYR A 27 11.57 14.72 43.05
C TYR A 27 10.45 15.71 43.33
N LEU A 28 9.81 16.22 42.30
CA LEU A 28 8.51 16.90 42.41
C LEU A 28 7.42 15.86 42.17
N LEU A 29 6.75 15.47 43.24
CA LEU A 29 5.49 14.74 43.19
C LEU A 29 4.43 15.62 42.51
N LEU A 30 4.22 15.41 41.23
CA LEU A 30 3.07 15.96 40.50
C LEU A 30 1.84 15.14 40.87
N THR A 31 1.03 15.68 41.76
CA THR A 31 -0.32 15.20 42.06
C THR A 31 -1.16 15.20 40.79
N SER A 32 -1.47 14.04 40.25
CA SER A 32 -2.38 13.88 39.13
C SER A 32 -3.78 14.31 39.57
N LYS A 33 -4.25 15.49 39.16
CA LYS A 33 -5.66 15.82 39.18
C LYS A 33 -6.45 14.82 38.34
N LYS A 34 -7.12 13.87 38.99
CA LYS A 34 -8.12 13.00 38.35
C LYS A 34 -9.21 13.91 37.77
N ARG A 35 -9.19 14.13 36.45
CA ARG A 35 -10.32 14.73 35.74
C ARG A 35 -11.51 13.79 35.87
N LYS A 36 -12.58 14.26 36.51
CA LYS A 36 -13.88 13.55 36.51
C LYS A 36 -14.40 13.55 35.09
N PHE A 37 -14.43 12.38 34.47
CA PHE A 37 -15.14 12.18 33.21
C PHE A 37 -16.64 12.09 33.54
N THR A 38 -17.42 13.00 33.01
CA THR A 38 -18.87 12.89 33.00
C THR A 38 -19.23 11.93 31.87
N THR A 39 -19.59 10.72 32.23
CA THR A 39 -20.12 9.70 31.31
C THR A 39 -21.56 10.08 30.98
N ALA A 40 -21.78 10.90 29.99
CA ALA A 40 -23.09 11.03 29.36
C ALA A 40 -23.23 9.88 28.36
N ALA A 41 -23.74 8.75 28.79
CA ALA A 41 -24.27 7.73 27.91
C ALA A 41 -25.53 8.31 27.27
N ILE A 42 -25.41 8.79 26.03
CA ILE A 42 -26.59 8.98 25.18
C ILE A 42 -26.81 7.60 24.53
N PRO A 43 -27.79 6.83 24.98
CA PRO A 43 -28.14 5.60 24.28
C PRO A 43 -28.67 6.02 22.92
N LEU A 44 -28.06 5.54 21.84
CA LEU A 44 -28.78 5.35 20.59
C LEU A 44 -29.88 4.34 20.95
N THR A 45 -31.08 4.83 21.30
CA THR A 45 -32.25 4.00 21.57
C THR A 45 -32.64 3.36 20.24
N HIS A 46 -32.04 2.21 19.97
CA HIS A 46 -32.55 1.31 18.95
C HIS A 46 -33.83 0.69 19.50
N THR A 47 -34.92 0.75 18.75
CA THR A 47 -36.09 -0.07 18.95
C THR A 47 -35.62 -1.53 18.96
N SER A 48 -35.98 -2.29 19.97
CA SER A 48 -35.37 -3.53 20.46
C SER A 48 -35.45 -4.76 19.52
N SER A 49 -35.54 -4.60 18.21
CA SER A 49 -35.72 -5.69 17.24
C SER A 49 -34.75 -5.73 16.06
N GLU A 50 -33.89 -4.73 15.86
CA GLU A 50 -33.02 -4.66 14.68
C GLU A 50 -31.51 -4.77 15.07
N GLU A 51 -30.81 -5.72 14.44
CA GLU A 51 -29.39 -5.95 14.68
C GLU A 51 -28.53 -4.78 14.16
N LEU A 52 -27.37 -4.56 14.78
CA LEU A 52 -26.42 -3.49 14.46
C LEU A 52 -25.07 -4.08 14.02
N LEU A 53 -24.62 -3.67 12.82
CA LEU A 53 -23.24 -3.81 12.37
C LEU A 53 -22.48 -2.51 12.64
N VAL A 54 -21.38 -2.60 13.38
CA VAL A 54 -20.38 -1.52 13.44
C VAL A 54 -19.17 -1.86 12.57
N VAL A 55 -18.82 -0.94 11.68
CA VAL A 55 -17.62 -1.03 10.82
C VAL A 55 -16.59 -0.03 11.32
N VAL A 56 -15.41 -0.51 11.68
CA VAL A 56 -14.28 0.32 12.12
C VAL A 56 -13.37 0.60 10.94
N GLY A 57 -13.43 1.82 10.42
CA GLY A 57 -12.67 2.30 9.27
C GLY A 57 -13.53 2.56 8.04
N GLY A 58 -13.55 3.82 7.60
CA GLY A 58 -14.24 4.31 6.40
C GLY A 58 -13.36 4.30 5.15
N GLY A 59 -12.45 3.32 5.02
CA GLY A 59 -11.63 3.07 3.83
C GLY A 59 -12.36 2.22 2.78
N ALA A 60 -11.61 1.77 1.77
CA ALA A 60 -12.12 0.95 0.67
C ALA A 60 -12.90 -0.29 1.17
N ALA A 61 -12.25 -1.13 1.98
CA ALA A 61 -12.85 -2.36 2.49
C ALA A 61 -14.07 -2.11 3.38
N GLY A 62 -14.00 -1.11 4.26
CA GLY A 62 -15.09 -0.82 5.21
C GLY A 62 -16.34 -0.27 4.53
N VAL A 63 -16.19 0.70 3.63
CA VAL A 63 -17.33 1.28 2.91
C VAL A 63 -17.96 0.25 1.97
N TYR A 64 -17.13 -0.47 1.21
CA TYR A 64 -17.62 -1.50 0.27
C TYR A 64 -18.34 -2.66 1.00
N GLY A 65 -17.76 -3.10 2.14
CA GLY A 65 -18.37 -4.13 2.98
C GLY A 65 -19.68 -3.69 3.63
N ALA A 66 -19.76 -2.45 4.09
CA ALA A 66 -20.98 -1.85 4.66
C ALA A 66 -22.10 -1.77 3.62
N ILE A 67 -21.79 -1.30 2.40
CA ILE A 67 -22.74 -1.28 1.28
C ILE A 67 -23.25 -2.70 1.00
N ARG A 68 -22.34 -3.66 0.89
CA ARG A 68 -22.70 -5.05 0.61
C ARG A 68 -23.57 -5.69 1.71
N ALA A 69 -23.24 -5.47 2.98
CA ALA A 69 -24.03 -5.96 4.11
C ALA A 69 -25.46 -5.42 4.06
N LYS A 70 -25.60 -4.11 3.82
CA LYS A 70 -26.91 -3.46 3.70
C LYS A 70 -27.69 -3.91 2.47
N THR A 71 -27.01 -4.22 1.36
CA THR A 71 -27.62 -4.78 0.15
C THR A 71 -28.21 -6.18 0.42
N VAL A 72 -27.47 -7.02 1.15
CA VAL A 72 -27.92 -8.40 1.46
C VAL A 72 -28.98 -8.40 2.55
N ALA A 73 -28.84 -7.57 3.58
CA ALA A 73 -29.79 -7.44 4.69
C ALA A 73 -30.32 -6.01 4.84
N PRO A 74 -31.36 -5.62 4.08
CA PRO A 74 -31.88 -4.25 4.09
C PRO A 74 -32.36 -3.73 5.45
N LYS A 75 -32.70 -4.61 6.39
CA LYS A 75 -33.14 -4.26 7.76
C LYS A 75 -31.98 -4.07 8.74
N LEU A 76 -30.78 -4.57 8.41
CA LEU A 76 -29.60 -4.44 9.26
C LEU A 76 -29.22 -2.95 9.40
N ASN A 77 -29.07 -2.48 10.63
CA ASN A 77 -28.50 -1.17 10.90
C ASN A 77 -26.97 -1.21 10.70
N VAL A 78 -26.41 -0.26 9.95
CA VAL A 78 -24.99 -0.23 9.64
C VAL A 78 -24.39 1.13 9.98
N VAL A 79 -23.37 1.14 10.84
CA VAL A 79 -22.64 2.35 11.25
C VAL A 79 -21.16 2.18 10.95
N ILE A 80 -20.60 3.09 10.14
CA ILE A 80 -19.15 3.19 9.90
C ILE A 80 -18.57 4.25 10.83
N ILE A 81 -17.54 3.90 11.59
CA ILE A 81 -16.80 4.82 12.45
C ILE A 81 -15.44 5.09 11.82
N GLU A 82 -15.21 6.35 11.41
CA GLU A 82 -13.97 6.78 10.74
C GLU A 82 -13.31 7.94 11.50
N LYS A 83 -12.03 7.78 11.81
CA LYS A 83 -11.24 8.78 12.56
C LYS A 83 -10.93 10.05 11.76
N GLY A 84 -10.88 9.94 10.45
CA GLY A 84 -10.45 11.00 9.55
C GLY A 84 -11.46 11.28 8.43
N LYS A 85 -10.91 11.55 7.23
CA LYS A 85 -11.71 11.66 6.00
C LYS A 85 -11.90 10.27 5.42
N PRO A 86 -13.13 9.86 5.10
CA PRO A 86 -13.38 8.57 4.48
C PRO A 86 -12.69 8.49 3.12
N LEU A 87 -12.35 7.27 2.70
CA LEU A 87 -11.74 6.95 1.40
C LEU A 87 -10.47 7.76 1.06
N SER A 88 -9.75 8.25 2.09
CA SER A 88 -8.58 9.10 1.90
C SER A 88 -7.45 8.42 1.13
N LYS A 89 -7.21 7.11 1.35
CA LYS A 89 -6.24 6.32 0.56
C LYS A 89 -6.71 6.11 -0.87
N VAL A 90 -8.01 5.94 -1.11
CA VAL A 90 -8.59 5.88 -2.47
C VAL A 90 -8.29 7.19 -3.21
N LYS A 91 -8.50 8.33 -2.55
CA LYS A 91 -8.29 9.65 -3.13
C LYS A 91 -6.88 9.88 -3.68
N ILE A 92 -5.86 9.45 -2.95
CA ILE A 92 -4.45 9.72 -3.31
C ILE A 92 -3.82 8.62 -4.16
N SER A 93 -4.45 7.46 -4.27
CA SER A 93 -3.89 6.31 -4.97
C SER A 93 -3.78 6.52 -6.48
N GLY A 94 -2.81 5.84 -7.12
CA GLY A 94 -2.61 5.93 -8.55
C GLY A 94 -2.35 7.35 -9.05
N GLY A 95 -1.75 8.22 -8.24
CA GLY A 95 -1.53 9.62 -8.58
C GLY A 95 -2.80 10.47 -8.56
N GLY A 96 -3.80 10.09 -7.75
CA GLY A 96 -5.11 10.77 -7.68
C GLY A 96 -6.16 10.22 -8.64
N ARG A 97 -5.82 9.19 -9.43
CA ARG A 97 -6.73 8.55 -10.39
C ARG A 97 -7.51 7.37 -9.80
N CYS A 98 -7.03 6.76 -8.72
CA CYS A 98 -7.48 5.49 -8.15
C CYS A 98 -7.25 4.28 -9.08
N ASN A 99 -6.17 3.53 -8.84
CA ASN A 99 -5.99 2.23 -9.49
C ASN A 99 -6.92 1.19 -8.83
N VAL A 100 -8.08 0.97 -9.44
CA VAL A 100 -9.19 0.18 -8.86
C VAL A 100 -8.82 -1.28 -8.68
N THR A 101 -8.23 -1.90 -9.72
CA THR A 101 -7.84 -3.31 -9.74
C THR A 101 -6.86 -3.58 -10.87
N ASN A 102 -6.64 -4.85 -11.21
CA ASN A 102 -5.88 -5.29 -12.39
C ASN A 102 -6.76 -6.13 -13.31
N GLY A 103 -7.02 -5.64 -14.53
CA GLY A 103 -7.89 -6.28 -15.50
C GLY A 103 -7.23 -7.46 -16.25
N HIS A 104 -5.91 -7.61 -16.20
CA HIS A 104 -5.21 -8.73 -16.83
C HIS A 104 -5.11 -9.98 -15.95
N CYS A 105 -5.47 -9.88 -14.67
CA CYS A 105 -5.37 -10.97 -13.70
C CYS A 105 -6.74 -11.62 -13.46
N ALA A 106 -7.36 -12.20 -14.51
CA ALA A 106 -8.60 -12.97 -14.37
C ALA A 106 -8.37 -14.33 -13.68
N ASP A 107 -7.22 -14.97 -13.90
CA ASP A 107 -6.85 -16.22 -13.24
C ASP A 107 -6.46 -15.98 -11.77
N LYS A 108 -7.12 -16.69 -10.85
CA LYS A 108 -6.90 -16.55 -9.40
C LYS A 108 -5.50 -16.97 -8.95
N MET A 109 -4.85 -17.92 -9.64
CA MET A 109 -3.51 -18.38 -9.29
C MET A 109 -2.48 -17.33 -9.66
N ILE A 110 -2.65 -16.70 -10.84
CA ILE A 110 -1.83 -15.57 -11.27
C ILE A 110 -2.05 -14.39 -10.33
N LEU A 111 -3.31 -14.07 -10.03
CA LEU A 111 -3.68 -12.99 -9.13
C LEU A 111 -3.07 -13.18 -7.73
N ALA A 112 -3.17 -14.38 -7.14
CA ALA A 112 -2.57 -14.70 -5.85
C ALA A 112 -1.04 -14.54 -5.85
N GLY A 113 -0.38 -14.81 -6.98
CA GLY A 113 1.07 -14.63 -7.16
C GLY A 113 1.56 -13.18 -6.98
N HIS A 114 0.67 -12.20 -7.01
CA HIS A 114 1.01 -10.78 -6.80
C HIS A 114 0.97 -10.33 -5.32
N TYR A 115 0.74 -11.27 -4.39
CA TYR A 115 0.70 -10.99 -2.96
C TYR A 115 1.91 -11.58 -2.24
N PRO A 116 2.93 -10.78 -1.87
CA PRO A 116 4.07 -11.27 -1.08
C PRO A 116 3.67 -11.96 0.22
N ARG A 117 2.60 -11.48 0.88
CA ARG A 117 1.92 -12.14 2.03
C ARG A 117 0.48 -12.42 1.64
N GLY A 118 0.03 -13.65 1.87
CA GLY A 118 -1.30 -14.13 1.50
C GLY A 118 -1.36 -14.95 0.20
N HIS A 119 -0.27 -15.05 -0.58
CA HIS A 119 -0.30 -15.75 -1.88
C HIS A 119 -0.70 -17.23 -1.78
N LYS A 120 -0.38 -17.91 -0.68
CA LYS A 120 -0.77 -19.31 -0.46
C LYS A 120 -2.26 -19.46 -0.19
N GLU A 121 -2.74 -18.62 0.70
CA GLU A 121 -4.12 -18.60 1.19
C GLU A 121 -5.08 -18.15 0.07
N PHE A 122 -4.69 -17.21 -0.73
CA PHE A 122 -5.49 -16.65 -1.83
C PHE A 122 -5.61 -17.55 -3.07
N ARG A 123 -4.86 -18.65 -3.13
CA ARG A 123 -5.06 -19.70 -4.16
C ARG A 123 -6.40 -20.42 -3.98
N GLY A 124 -7.04 -20.33 -2.81
CA GLY A 124 -8.34 -20.89 -2.53
C GLY A 124 -9.49 -20.16 -3.23
N SER A 125 -10.61 -20.02 -2.51
CA SER A 125 -11.85 -19.45 -3.05
C SER A 125 -11.97 -17.92 -2.96
N PHE A 126 -11.06 -17.23 -2.24
CA PHE A 126 -11.20 -15.81 -1.93
C PHE A 126 -11.48 -14.95 -3.17
N PHE A 127 -10.66 -15.04 -4.21
CA PHE A 127 -10.86 -14.29 -5.45
C PHE A 127 -11.90 -14.90 -6.39
N SER A 128 -12.32 -16.17 -6.15
CA SER A 128 -13.46 -16.76 -6.87
C SER A 128 -14.80 -16.25 -6.36
N LEU A 129 -14.85 -15.72 -5.12
CA LEU A 129 -16.05 -15.14 -4.53
C LEU A 129 -16.26 -13.69 -4.97
N HIS A 130 -15.18 -12.94 -5.21
CA HIS A 130 -15.22 -11.59 -5.73
C HIS A 130 -13.83 -11.20 -6.27
N GLY A 131 -13.63 -11.36 -7.56
CA GLY A 131 -12.36 -11.11 -8.25
C GLY A 131 -12.31 -9.75 -8.96
N PRO A 132 -11.25 -9.52 -9.79
CA PRO A 132 -11.09 -8.28 -10.53
C PRO A 132 -12.24 -7.97 -11.48
N MET A 133 -12.75 -8.99 -12.19
CA MET A 133 -13.88 -8.81 -13.12
C MET A 133 -15.17 -8.44 -12.40
N ASP A 134 -15.44 -9.08 -11.24
CA ASP A 134 -16.60 -8.72 -10.41
C ASP A 134 -16.48 -7.30 -9.88
N THR A 135 -15.28 -6.88 -9.50
CA THR A 135 -15.01 -5.49 -9.06
C THR A 135 -15.25 -4.50 -10.19
N MET A 136 -14.75 -4.79 -11.39
CA MET A 136 -14.95 -3.91 -12.57
C MET A 136 -16.42 -3.81 -12.92
N SER A 137 -17.15 -4.95 -12.98
CA SER A 137 -18.59 -4.99 -13.22
C SER A 137 -19.33 -4.16 -12.18
N TRP A 138 -19.02 -4.36 -10.89
CA TRP A 138 -19.68 -3.62 -9.82
C TRP A 138 -19.56 -2.09 -10.01
N PHE A 139 -18.36 -1.57 -10.27
CA PHE A 139 -18.17 -0.14 -10.48
C PHE A 139 -18.86 0.36 -11.75
N SER A 140 -18.81 -0.41 -12.85
CA SER A 140 -19.48 -0.07 -14.11
C SER A 140 -21.00 -0.02 -13.95
N ASP A 141 -21.58 -1.00 -13.26
CA ASP A 141 -23.01 -1.09 -12.98
C ASP A 141 -23.51 0.06 -12.08
N HIS A 142 -22.60 0.70 -11.34
CA HIS A 142 -22.87 1.85 -10.48
C HIS A 142 -22.37 3.17 -11.09
N GLY A 143 -22.20 3.22 -12.42
CA GLY A 143 -21.95 4.45 -13.19
C GLY A 143 -20.51 4.93 -13.23
N VAL A 144 -19.52 4.09 -12.88
CA VAL A 144 -18.08 4.41 -13.03
C VAL A 144 -17.53 3.72 -14.26
N GLU A 145 -17.37 4.44 -15.36
CA GLU A 145 -16.68 3.93 -16.55
C GLU A 145 -15.21 3.69 -16.26
N LEU A 146 -14.72 2.49 -16.62
CA LEU A 146 -13.37 2.04 -16.36
C LEU A 146 -12.59 1.79 -17.65
N LYS A 147 -11.28 2.08 -17.61
CA LYS A 147 -10.32 1.74 -18.67
C LYS A 147 -9.20 0.90 -18.09
N THR A 148 -8.68 -0.05 -18.90
CA THR A 148 -7.51 -0.86 -18.55
C THR A 148 -6.31 -0.36 -19.34
N GLU A 149 -5.21 -0.06 -18.66
CA GLU A 149 -3.91 0.29 -19.27
C GLU A 149 -3.16 -0.98 -19.70
N ASP A 150 -2.13 -0.83 -20.56
CA ASP A 150 -1.36 -1.93 -21.16
C ASP A 150 -0.72 -2.89 -20.13
N ASP A 151 -0.47 -2.42 -18.91
CA ASP A 151 0.06 -3.23 -17.81
C ASP A 151 -1.02 -3.84 -16.90
N GLY A 152 -2.27 -3.77 -17.33
CA GLY A 152 -3.43 -4.32 -16.64
C GLY A 152 -4.02 -3.44 -15.55
N ARG A 153 -3.41 -2.29 -15.21
CA ARG A 153 -3.98 -1.36 -14.23
C ARG A 153 -5.32 -0.80 -14.71
N VAL A 154 -6.29 -0.78 -13.82
CA VAL A 154 -7.64 -0.29 -14.13
C VAL A 154 -7.91 1.03 -13.45
N PHE A 155 -8.31 2.03 -14.23
CA PHE A 155 -8.60 3.39 -13.76
C PHE A 155 -9.98 3.83 -14.25
N PRO A 156 -10.63 4.80 -13.55
CA PRO A 156 -11.76 5.50 -14.11
C PRO A 156 -11.38 6.21 -15.44
N VAL A 157 -12.27 6.20 -16.42
CA VAL A 157 -12.07 6.94 -17.70
C VAL A 157 -11.87 8.43 -17.44
N SER A 158 -12.48 8.96 -16.37
CA SER A 158 -12.32 10.36 -15.92
C SER A 158 -10.91 10.72 -15.44
N ASP A 159 -10.00 9.74 -15.26
CA ASP A 159 -8.68 9.91 -14.63
C ASP A 159 -8.74 10.60 -13.25
N SER A 160 -9.87 10.49 -12.55
CA SER A 160 -10.10 11.08 -11.23
C SER A 160 -10.60 10.05 -10.22
N SER A 161 -9.94 9.95 -9.09
CA SER A 161 -10.42 9.13 -7.95
C SER A 161 -11.77 9.59 -7.40
N SER A 162 -12.21 10.81 -7.71
CA SER A 162 -13.51 11.33 -7.29
C SER A 162 -14.65 10.46 -7.82
N SER A 163 -14.58 9.96 -9.07
CA SER A 163 -15.61 9.08 -9.63
C SER A 163 -15.86 7.84 -8.79
N VAL A 164 -14.78 7.21 -8.30
CA VAL A 164 -14.86 6.03 -7.40
C VAL A 164 -15.38 6.42 -6.01
N ILE A 165 -14.92 7.54 -5.47
CA ILE A 165 -15.32 8.03 -4.14
C ILE A 165 -16.80 8.41 -4.13
N ASP A 166 -17.25 9.19 -5.13
CA ASP A 166 -18.63 9.67 -5.22
C ASP A 166 -19.60 8.50 -5.44
N CYS A 167 -19.22 7.52 -6.26
CA CYS A 167 -19.96 6.28 -6.43
C CYS A 167 -20.16 5.57 -5.08
N LEU A 168 -19.07 5.28 -4.34
CA LEU A 168 -19.14 4.58 -3.06
C LEU A 168 -19.94 5.36 -2.01
N LEU A 169 -19.79 6.68 -1.93
CA LEU A 169 -20.53 7.50 -0.97
C LEU A 169 -22.01 7.64 -1.35
N THR A 170 -22.33 7.67 -2.63
CA THR A 170 -23.71 7.68 -3.13
C THR A 170 -24.39 6.36 -2.80
N GLU A 171 -23.74 5.23 -3.10
CA GLU A 171 -24.29 3.90 -2.78
C GLU A 171 -24.45 3.69 -1.26
N ALA A 172 -23.54 4.21 -0.44
CA ALA A 172 -23.70 4.17 1.01
C ALA A 172 -24.91 4.97 1.50
N LYS A 173 -25.35 6.01 0.78
CA LYS A 173 -26.48 6.88 1.16
C LYS A 173 -27.81 6.42 0.57
N HIS A 174 -27.84 5.79 -0.59
CA HIS A 174 -29.05 5.72 -1.46
C HIS A 174 -29.93 4.47 -1.26
N ARG A 175 -29.61 3.51 -0.41
CA ARG A 175 -30.34 2.26 -0.39
C ARG A 175 -31.51 2.23 0.61
N GLY A 176 -32.71 2.57 0.09
CA GLY A 176 -34.01 2.22 0.67
C GLY A 176 -34.70 3.30 1.50
N VAL A 177 -35.96 3.00 1.86
CA VAL A 177 -36.88 3.85 2.65
C VAL A 177 -36.43 3.99 4.13
N ALA A 178 -35.46 3.20 4.58
CA ALA A 178 -34.86 3.26 5.94
C ALA A 178 -33.43 3.83 5.88
N PRO A 179 -32.91 4.41 6.97
CA PRO A 179 -31.61 5.04 6.97
C PRO A 179 -30.53 4.07 6.47
N SER A 180 -29.90 4.48 5.40
CA SER A 180 -28.72 3.93 4.76
C SER A 180 -27.56 3.75 5.76
N VAL A 181 -26.39 3.38 5.27
CA VAL A 181 -25.19 3.30 6.08
C VAL A 181 -24.90 4.64 6.74
N VAL A 182 -24.83 4.69 8.06
CA VAL A 182 -24.51 5.90 8.84
C VAL A 182 -23.00 6.03 8.92
N LEU A 183 -22.44 7.06 8.27
CA LEU A 183 -21.01 7.35 8.32
C LEU A 183 -20.70 8.41 9.39
N GLN A 184 -20.03 8.01 10.46
CA GLN A 184 -19.60 8.88 11.56
C GLN A 184 -18.10 9.19 11.43
N THR A 185 -17.76 10.44 11.14
CA THR A 185 -16.37 10.89 10.98
C THR A 185 -15.86 11.64 12.22
N GLY A 186 -14.52 11.72 12.38
CA GLY A 186 -13.90 12.37 13.52
C GLY A 186 -14.03 11.59 14.83
N LYS A 187 -14.47 10.33 14.76
CA LYS A 187 -14.64 9.42 15.90
C LYS A 187 -13.64 8.26 15.83
N VAL A 188 -13.18 7.81 16.99
CA VAL A 188 -12.22 6.71 17.12
C VAL A 188 -12.76 5.66 18.06
N VAL A 189 -12.81 4.40 17.62
CA VAL A 189 -13.06 3.27 18.53
C VAL A 189 -11.78 3.02 19.31
N THR A 190 -11.79 3.23 20.62
CA THR A 190 -10.60 3.10 21.47
C THR A 190 -10.48 1.74 22.13
N THR A 191 -11.60 1.13 22.47
CA THR A 191 -11.64 -0.24 23.01
C THR A 191 -12.78 -1.05 22.40
N ALA A 192 -12.55 -2.34 22.30
CA ALA A 192 -13.55 -3.33 21.93
C ALA A 192 -13.45 -4.52 22.90
N SER A 193 -14.59 -4.95 23.40
CA SER A 193 -14.74 -6.18 24.19
C SER A 193 -16.01 -6.90 23.76
N SER A 194 -16.10 -8.19 24.06
CA SER A 194 -17.34 -8.96 23.85
C SER A 194 -18.04 -9.22 25.17
N ASP A 195 -19.35 -9.49 25.12
CA ASP A 195 -20.08 -10.02 26.25
C ASP A 195 -19.63 -11.44 26.63
N ASN A 196 -19.98 -11.91 27.83
CA ASN A 196 -19.57 -13.22 28.33
C ASN A 196 -20.11 -14.41 27.47
N ALA A 197 -21.08 -14.16 26.62
CA ALA A 197 -21.64 -15.14 25.71
C ALA A 197 -21.05 -15.04 24.28
N GLY A 198 -20.18 -14.08 24.03
CA GLY A 198 -19.58 -13.83 22.71
C GLY A 198 -20.59 -13.41 21.64
N ARG A 199 -21.77 -12.89 22.05
CA ARG A 199 -22.86 -12.57 21.14
C ARG A 199 -22.92 -11.11 20.73
N LYS A 200 -22.39 -10.21 21.58
CA LYS A 200 -22.39 -8.77 21.34
C LYS A 200 -21.04 -8.14 21.64
N PHE A 201 -20.75 -7.06 20.94
CA PHE A 201 -19.53 -6.27 21.13
C PHE A 201 -19.85 -4.97 21.84
N LEU A 202 -19.09 -4.64 22.88
CA LEU A 202 -19.14 -3.35 23.55
C LEU A 202 -17.95 -2.50 23.11
N LEU A 203 -18.25 -1.40 22.43
CA LEU A 203 -17.25 -0.51 21.82
C LEU A 203 -17.26 0.84 22.54
N LYS A 204 -16.08 1.33 22.94
CA LYS A 204 -15.91 2.71 23.41
C LYS A 204 -15.45 3.57 22.24
N VAL A 205 -16.19 4.64 21.96
CA VAL A 205 -15.98 5.54 20.85
C VAL A 205 -15.70 6.95 21.39
N GLU A 206 -14.58 7.51 21.01
CA GLU A 206 -14.17 8.85 21.41
C GLU A 206 -14.28 9.81 20.23
N LYS A 207 -14.86 10.99 20.46
CA LYS A 207 -14.87 12.09 19.50
C LYS A 207 -13.64 12.95 19.71
N ARG A 208 -12.78 13.09 18.71
CA ARG A 208 -11.49 13.78 18.81
C ARG A 208 -11.59 15.26 19.20
N THR A 209 -12.70 15.92 18.85
CA THR A 209 -12.91 17.37 19.08
C THR A 209 -13.62 17.70 20.40
N MET A 210 -14.18 16.70 21.07
CA MET A 210 -14.88 16.84 22.33
C MET A 210 -14.43 15.68 23.22
N ASN A 211 -14.23 15.91 24.51
CA ASN A 211 -13.91 14.85 25.48
C ASN A 211 -15.18 13.98 25.75
N LEU A 212 -15.85 13.56 24.69
CA LEU A 212 -17.07 12.75 24.76
C LEU A 212 -16.73 11.29 24.46
N VAL A 213 -17.07 10.41 25.37
CA VAL A 213 -16.96 8.96 25.22
C VAL A 213 -18.36 8.39 25.09
N GLU A 214 -18.63 7.72 23.97
CA GLU A 214 -19.86 6.99 23.70
C GLU A 214 -19.60 5.49 23.86
N CYS A 215 -20.56 4.73 24.37
CA CYS A 215 -20.54 3.28 24.36
C CYS A 215 -21.57 2.79 23.33
N ILE A 216 -21.14 1.92 22.41
CA ILE A 216 -22.00 1.30 21.39
C ILE A 216 -21.99 -0.20 21.60
N GLU A 217 -23.17 -0.79 21.67
CA GLU A 217 -23.36 -2.23 21.67
C GLU A 217 -23.71 -2.68 20.24
N ALA A 218 -22.95 -3.63 19.68
CA ALA A 218 -23.10 -4.10 18.32
C ALA A 218 -23.25 -5.63 18.26
N ASP A 219 -24.09 -6.12 17.34
CA ASP A 219 -24.27 -7.55 17.08
C ASP A 219 -23.18 -8.12 16.16
N TYR A 220 -22.66 -7.27 15.25
CA TYR A 220 -21.59 -7.61 14.33
C TYR A 220 -20.52 -6.52 14.36
N LEU A 221 -19.27 -6.93 14.26
CA LEU A 221 -18.13 -6.02 14.19
C LEU A 221 -17.27 -6.34 12.96
N LEU A 222 -17.08 -5.36 12.07
CA LEU A 222 -16.13 -5.43 10.96
C LEU A 222 -14.95 -4.50 11.20
N ILE A 223 -13.75 -5.03 11.39
CA ILE A 223 -12.51 -4.24 11.47
C ILE A 223 -11.91 -4.12 10.08
N ALA A 224 -11.98 -2.91 9.49
CA ALA A 224 -11.52 -2.56 8.15
C ALA A 224 -10.65 -1.28 8.16
N SER A 225 -9.82 -1.16 9.19
CA SER A 225 -9.06 0.04 9.55
C SER A 225 -7.75 0.25 8.75
N GLY A 226 -7.49 -0.61 7.75
CA GLY A 226 -6.23 -0.61 7.01
C GLY A 226 -5.03 -0.89 7.95
N SER A 227 -3.87 -0.33 7.64
CA SER A 227 -2.65 -0.46 8.45
C SER A 227 -2.65 0.33 9.77
N SER A 228 -3.81 0.71 10.28
CA SER A 228 -3.91 1.52 11.50
C SER A 228 -3.52 0.73 12.74
N GLN A 229 -2.55 1.22 13.52
CA GLN A 229 -2.19 0.64 14.83
C GLN A 229 -3.40 0.51 15.77
N GLN A 230 -4.40 1.41 15.65
CA GLN A 230 -5.62 1.34 16.45
C GLN A 230 -6.44 0.09 16.08
N GLY A 231 -6.59 -0.23 14.80
CA GLY A 231 -7.26 -1.46 14.37
C GLY A 231 -6.55 -2.72 14.84
N HIS A 232 -5.23 -2.76 14.78
CA HIS A 232 -4.44 -3.87 15.30
C HIS A 232 -4.61 -4.03 16.84
N ARG A 233 -4.68 -2.90 17.59
CA ARG A 233 -4.96 -2.95 19.04
C ARG A 233 -6.36 -3.49 19.33
N LEU A 234 -7.38 -3.12 18.57
CA LEU A 234 -8.72 -3.65 18.74
C LEU A 234 -8.77 -5.17 18.45
N ALA A 235 -8.09 -5.61 17.39
CA ALA A 235 -7.97 -7.04 17.10
C ALA A 235 -7.28 -7.81 18.24
N ALA A 236 -6.18 -7.26 18.79
CA ALA A 236 -5.48 -7.86 19.93
C ALA A 236 -6.34 -7.90 21.20
N GLN A 237 -7.15 -6.86 21.49
CA GLN A 237 -8.09 -6.85 22.61
C GLN A 237 -9.16 -7.96 22.48
N LEU A 238 -9.50 -8.36 21.25
CA LEU A 238 -10.43 -9.43 20.93
C LEU A 238 -9.74 -10.79 20.74
N GLY A 239 -8.48 -10.93 21.18
CA GLY A 239 -7.77 -12.20 21.27
C GLY A 239 -6.96 -12.59 20.01
N HIS A 240 -6.90 -11.73 19.00
CA HIS A 240 -6.10 -12.00 17.80
C HIS A 240 -4.63 -11.68 18.00
N SER A 241 -3.76 -12.48 17.39
CA SER A 241 -2.36 -12.17 17.28
C SER A 241 -2.11 -11.10 16.21
N ILE A 242 -1.03 -10.36 16.35
CA ILE A 242 -0.62 -9.34 15.38
C ILE A 242 0.80 -9.63 14.94
N VAL A 243 0.97 -9.85 13.66
CA VAL A 243 2.30 -9.83 13.03
C VAL A 243 2.72 -8.37 12.89
N ASP A 244 3.83 -7.98 13.52
CA ASP A 244 4.28 -6.60 13.55
C ASP A 244 4.32 -5.99 12.14
N PRO A 245 3.60 -4.88 11.89
CA PRO A 245 3.61 -4.23 10.59
C PRO A 245 4.96 -3.59 10.29
N VAL A 246 5.48 -3.85 9.09
CA VAL A 246 6.68 -3.22 8.55
C VAL A 246 6.36 -2.57 7.20
N PRO A 247 7.10 -1.53 6.77
CA PRO A 247 6.93 -0.92 5.46
C PRO A 247 6.98 -1.91 4.31
N SER A 248 6.10 -1.68 3.34
CA SER A 248 6.07 -2.36 2.04
C SER A 248 5.88 -1.32 0.93
N LEU A 249 6.27 -1.61 -0.32
CA LEU A 249 6.14 -0.70 -1.46
C LEU A 249 6.83 0.66 -1.25
N PHE A 250 8.09 0.66 -0.91
CA PHE A 250 8.89 1.87 -0.70
C PHE A 250 10.03 2.01 -1.71
N THR A 251 10.50 3.24 -1.89
CA THR A 251 11.65 3.60 -2.72
C THR A 251 12.97 3.30 -2.01
N PHE A 252 14.02 2.95 -2.76
CA PHE A 252 15.36 2.73 -2.21
C PHE A 252 16.17 4.01 -2.17
N LYS A 253 16.77 4.30 -1.02
CA LYS A 253 17.84 5.29 -0.91
C LYS A 253 19.13 4.63 -1.38
N ILE A 254 19.83 5.26 -2.34
CA ILE A 254 21.08 4.74 -2.90
C ILE A 254 22.26 5.61 -2.43
N ALA A 255 23.38 4.95 -2.11
CA ALA A 255 24.58 5.60 -1.62
C ALA A 255 25.45 6.24 -2.74
N ASP A 256 24.91 6.39 -3.95
CA ASP A 256 25.60 6.96 -5.11
C ASP A 256 25.02 8.35 -5.42
N SER A 257 25.77 9.39 -5.08
CA SER A 257 25.38 10.78 -5.31
C SER A 257 25.33 11.15 -6.80
N GLN A 258 26.24 10.62 -7.62
CA GLN A 258 26.26 10.87 -9.06
C GLN A 258 25.03 10.29 -9.75
N LEU A 259 24.57 9.13 -9.30
CA LEU A 259 23.31 8.55 -9.79
C LEU A 259 22.11 9.45 -9.41
N THR A 260 22.06 9.98 -8.20
CA THR A 260 20.94 10.82 -7.75
C THR A 260 20.86 12.16 -8.47
N GLU A 261 21.95 12.68 -9.01
CA GLU A 261 21.97 13.83 -9.91
C GLU A 261 21.19 13.60 -11.22
N LEU A 262 20.96 12.33 -11.58
CA LEU A 262 20.15 11.94 -12.75
C LEU A 262 18.64 11.94 -12.46
N SER A 263 18.19 12.52 -11.37
CA SER A 263 16.78 12.57 -11.01
C SER A 263 15.89 12.96 -12.19
N GLY A 264 14.79 12.21 -12.37
CA GLY A 264 13.89 12.32 -13.51
C GLY A 264 14.22 11.38 -14.68
N VAL A 265 15.40 10.74 -14.70
CA VAL A 265 15.70 9.72 -15.72
C VAL A 265 14.89 8.46 -15.42
N SER A 266 14.17 7.99 -16.43
CA SER A 266 13.39 6.75 -16.39
C SER A 266 13.94 5.72 -17.37
N PHE A 267 13.81 4.46 -16.99
CA PHE A 267 14.13 3.30 -17.83
C PHE A 267 12.85 2.53 -18.03
N PRO A 268 12.40 2.31 -19.27
CA PRO A 268 11.14 1.59 -19.54
C PRO A 268 11.22 0.13 -19.12
N LYS A 269 12.40 -0.48 -19.20
CA LYS A 269 12.63 -1.89 -18.86
C LYS A 269 14.03 -2.08 -18.28
N VAL A 270 14.12 -2.61 -17.09
CA VAL A 270 15.37 -3.10 -16.48
C VAL A 270 15.11 -4.45 -15.80
N VAL A 271 16.17 -5.24 -15.58
CA VAL A 271 16.15 -6.35 -14.63
C VAL A 271 16.90 -5.90 -13.38
N ALA A 272 16.22 -5.92 -12.24
CA ALA A 272 16.83 -5.54 -10.96
C ALA A 272 16.79 -6.71 -9.98
N LYS A 273 17.94 -7.01 -9.37
CA LYS A 273 18.11 -8.10 -8.39
C LYS A 273 18.59 -7.52 -7.07
N LEU A 274 17.82 -7.79 -6.01
CA LEU A 274 18.17 -7.40 -4.64
C LEU A 274 18.86 -8.56 -3.91
N LYS A 275 20.07 -8.31 -3.40
CA LYS A 275 20.82 -9.23 -2.56
C LYS A 275 20.86 -8.68 -1.14
N LEU A 276 20.46 -9.51 -0.18
CA LEU A 276 20.42 -9.19 1.24
C LEU A 276 21.30 -10.19 2.00
N GLU A 277 22.09 -9.71 2.96
CA GLU A 277 23.07 -10.54 3.70
C GLU A 277 22.41 -11.64 4.54
N ASN A 278 21.22 -11.37 5.07
CA ASN A 278 20.45 -12.28 5.91
C ASN A 278 19.59 -13.28 5.12
N VAL A 279 19.69 -13.32 3.79
CA VAL A 279 18.98 -14.26 2.92
C VAL A 279 19.96 -15.23 2.28
N GLN A 280 20.08 -16.42 2.87
CA GLN A 280 21.03 -17.45 2.40
C GLN A 280 20.70 -18.04 1.03
N ARG A 281 19.41 -18.09 0.63
CA ARG A 281 18.97 -18.58 -0.69
C ARG A 281 18.39 -17.44 -1.51
N SER A 282 18.88 -17.30 -2.74
CA SER A 282 18.31 -16.34 -3.71
C SER A 282 16.84 -16.69 -3.95
N SER A 283 15.93 -15.85 -3.47
CA SER A 283 14.51 -15.97 -3.80
C SER A 283 14.27 -15.43 -5.21
N PRO A 284 13.56 -16.15 -6.10
CA PRO A 284 13.23 -15.66 -7.42
C PRO A 284 12.44 -14.33 -7.37
N TYR A 285 11.69 -14.11 -6.31
CA TYR A 285 10.93 -12.87 -6.09
C TYR A 285 11.80 -11.63 -5.83
N LEU A 286 13.08 -11.80 -5.45
CA LEU A 286 14.04 -10.71 -5.30
C LEU A 286 14.75 -10.34 -6.63
N THR A 287 14.27 -10.88 -7.74
CA THR A 287 14.60 -10.44 -9.10
C THR A 287 13.32 -9.99 -9.78
N GLN A 288 13.28 -8.75 -10.25
CA GLN A 288 12.10 -8.14 -10.86
C GLN A 288 12.46 -7.49 -12.18
N VAL A 289 11.50 -7.49 -13.13
CA VAL A 289 11.64 -6.87 -14.44
C VAL A 289 10.60 -5.76 -14.59
N GLY A 290 10.97 -4.60 -15.09
CA GLY A 290 10.03 -3.53 -15.38
C GLY A 290 10.61 -2.13 -15.34
N PRO A 291 9.75 -1.10 -15.37
CA PRO A 291 10.18 0.29 -15.36
C PRO A 291 10.85 0.71 -14.05
N MET A 292 11.90 1.52 -14.18
CA MET A 292 12.63 2.11 -13.06
C MET A 292 12.78 3.63 -13.25
N LEU A 293 12.75 4.36 -12.15
CA LEU A 293 12.89 5.82 -12.10
C LEU A 293 13.99 6.21 -11.13
N VAL A 294 14.89 7.10 -11.56
CA VAL A 294 15.85 7.75 -10.68
C VAL A 294 15.19 8.96 -10.00
N THR A 295 15.34 9.06 -8.69
CA THR A 295 14.84 10.17 -7.86
C THR A 295 15.99 10.90 -7.19
N HIS A 296 15.71 12.02 -6.54
CA HIS A 296 16.71 12.83 -5.83
C HIS A 296 17.44 12.10 -4.68
N TRP A 297 16.91 10.97 -4.22
CA TRP A 297 17.51 10.17 -3.13
C TRP A 297 17.83 8.72 -3.50
N GLY A 298 17.54 8.33 -4.73
CA GLY A 298 17.84 6.98 -5.18
C GLY A 298 16.87 6.48 -6.23
N LEU A 299 16.32 5.28 -6.06
CA LEU A 299 15.55 4.58 -7.09
C LEU A 299 14.11 4.34 -6.68
N SER A 300 13.22 4.44 -7.64
CA SER A 300 11.79 4.18 -7.55
C SER A 300 11.29 3.48 -8.82
N GLY A 301 9.98 3.47 -9.01
CA GLY A 301 9.31 2.84 -10.13
C GLY A 301 8.84 1.42 -9.81
N PRO A 302 8.01 0.82 -10.68
CA PRO A 302 7.36 -0.47 -10.41
C PRO A 302 8.32 -1.59 -10.02
N VAL A 303 9.49 -1.68 -10.65
CA VAL A 303 10.47 -2.73 -10.35
C VAL A 303 11.01 -2.61 -8.93
N ILE A 304 11.32 -1.41 -8.46
CA ILE A 304 11.85 -1.14 -7.11
C ILE A 304 10.78 -1.37 -6.06
N LEU A 305 9.57 -0.88 -6.31
CA LEU A 305 8.44 -1.07 -5.40
C LEU A 305 8.07 -2.54 -5.24
N ARG A 306 8.16 -3.35 -6.30
CA ARG A 306 7.96 -4.81 -6.18
C ARG A 306 9.09 -5.48 -5.39
N LEU A 307 10.35 -5.10 -5.62
CA LEU A 307 11.47 -5.63 -4.84
C LEU A 307 11.33 -5.29 -3.36
N SER A 308 10.94 -4.05 -3.02
CA SER A 308 10.73 -3.64 -1.63
C SER A 308 9.56 -4.39 -0.98
N ALA A 309 8.50 -4.71 -1.72
CA ALA A 309 7.38 -5.50 -1.23
C ALA A 309 7.79 -6.95 -0.91
N TRP A 310 8.41 -7.64 -1.85
CA TRP A 310 8.88 -9.01 -1.64
C TRP A 310 9.97 -9.10 -0.56
N GLY A 311 10.86 -8.11 -0.52
CA GLY A 311 11.95 -8.01 0.45
C GLY A 311 11.59 -7.37 1.79
N ALA A 312 10.35 -6.92 2.01
CA ALA A 312 9.95 -6.01 3.10
C ALA A 312 10.49 -6.44 4.49
N ARG A 313 10.28 -7.68 4.89
CA ARG A 313 10.74 -8.18 6.20
C ARG A 313 12.25 -8.34 6.28
N TYR A 314 12.88 -8.82 5.23
CA TYR A 314 14.33 -8.96 5.17
C TYR A 314 15.02 -7.59 5.19
N LEU A 315 14.47 -6.63 4.44
CA LEU A 315 14.96 -5.24 4.44
C LEU A 315 14.77 -4.59 5.81
N PHE A 316 13.65 -4.83 6.49
CA PHE A 316 13.47 -4.34 7.86
C PHE A 316 14.54 -4.88 8.80
N SER A 317 14.81 -6.19 8.77
CA SER A 317 15.83 -6.83 9.64
C SER A 317 17.27 -6.41 9.31
N SER A 318 17.56 -5.97 8.07
CA SER A 318 18.85 -5.40 7.65
C SER A 318 18.94 -3.86 7.78
N CYS A 319 18.01 -3.22 8.52
CA CYS A 319 17.88 -1.77 8.59
C CYS A 319 17.77 -1.11 7.18
N TYR A 320 17.07 -1.78 6.27
CA TYR A 320 16.87 -1.39 4.86
C TYR A 320 18.15 -1.28 4.03
N LYS A 321 19.21 -1.99 4.41
CA LYS A 321 20.46 -2.06 3.67
C LYS A 321 20.53 -3.33 2.82
N GLY A 322 21.25 -3.23 1.69
CA GLY A 322 21.47 -4.36 0.78
C GLY A 322 22.19 -3.94 -0.49
N MET A 323 22.41 -4.90 -1.39
CA MET A 323 23.03 -4.67 -2.69
C MET A 323 22.00 -4.88 -3.78
N LEU A 324 21.86 -3.88 -4.65
CA LEU A 324 21.02 -3.92 -5.84
C LEU A 324 21.89 -4.07 -7.08
N THR A 325 21.67 -5.10 -7.87
CA THR A 325 22.29 -5.25 -9.19
C THR A 325 21.25 -4.94 -10.25
N VAL A 326 21.56 -4.04 -11.17
CA VAL A 326 20.66 -3.61 -12.24
C VAL A 326 21.27 -3.93 -13.61
N ASP A 327 20.49 -4.56 -14.46
CA ASP A 327 20.71 -4.70 -15.87
C ASP A 327 19.87 -3.65 -16.59
N PHE A 328 20.54 -2.66 -17.19
CA PHE A 328 19.88 -1.54 -17.87
C PHE A 328 19.54 -1.82 -19.34
N VAL A 329 20.07 -2.90 -19.90
CA VAL A 329 19.87 -3.31 -21.31
C VAL A 329 19.52 -4.80 -21.35
N PRO A 330 18.35 -5.20 -20.77
CA PRO A 330 18.04 -6.62 -20.53
C PRO A 330 17.82 -7.44 -21.82
N ASP A 331 17.52 -6.78 -22.91
CA ASP A 331 17.20 -7.44 -24.19
C ASP A 331 18.43 -7.81 -25.04
N LEU A 332 19.64 -7.40 -24.61
CA LEU A 332 20.90 -7.77 -25.28
C LEU A 332 21.75 -8.67 -24.37
N HIS A 333 22.40 -9.67 -24.97
CA HIS A 333 23.43 -10.44 -24.28
C HIS A 333 24.72 -9.64 -24.15
N ILE A 334 25.57 -9.97 -23.17
CA ILE A 334 26.80 -9.21 -22.90
C ILE A 334 27.79 -9.30 -24.08
N GLU A 335 27.82 -10.42 -24.77
CA GLU A 335 28.65 -10.66 -25.96
C GLU A 335 28.21 -9.76 -27.12
N ASP A 336 26.91 -9.60 -27.34
CA ASP A 336 26.36 -8.69 -28.34
C ASP A 336 26.70 -7.25 -28.04
N MET A 337 26.59 -6.84 -26.76
CA MET A 337 26.94 -5.49 -26.32
C MET A 337 28.43 -5.19 -26.55
N GLN A 338 29.32 -6.14 -26.27
CA GLN A 338 30.76 -6.00 -26.54
C GLN A 338 31.04 -5.87 -28.05
N SER A 339 30.35 -6.65 -28.89
CA SER A 339 30.43 -6.56 -30.35
C SER A 339 29.96 -5.19 -30.85
N ILE A 340 28.79 -4.74 -30.39
CA ILE A 340 28.23 -3.40 -30.71
C ILE A 340 29.20 -2.31 -30.34
N LEU A 341 29.75 -2.32 -29.12
CA LEU A 341 30.74 -1.32 -28.66
C LEU A 341 32.01 -1.33 -29.51
N SER A 342 32.51 -2.51 -29.88
CA SER A 342 33.71 -2.66 -30.73
C SER A 342 33.45 -2.12 -32.13
N GLN A 343 32.34 -2.43 -32.75
CA GLN A 343 31.95 -1.92 -34.07
C GLN A 343 31.73 -0.39 -34.02
N HIS A 344 31.06 0.10 -32.94
CA HIS A 344 30.82 1.52 -32.76
C HIS A 344 32.12 2.32 -32.60
N LYS A 345 33.11 1.78 -31.85
CA LYS A 345 34.44 2.35 -31.73
C LYS A 345 35.12 2.54 -33.08
N ILE A 346 35.04 1.53 -33.97
CA ILE A 346 35.64 1.61 -35.32
C ILE A 346 34.92 2.66 -36.16
N ARG A 347 33.59 2.61 -36.19
CA ARG A 347 32.75 3.48 -37.01
C ARG A 347 32.86 4.97 -36.60
N PHE A 348 32.97 5.25 -35.30
CA PHE A 348 32.99 6.62 -34.76
C PHE A 348 34.31 7.00 -34.10
N ALA A 349 35.41 6.40 -34.58
CA ALA A 349 36.74 6.52 -33.98
C ALA A 349 37.20 7.98 -33.66
N LYS A 350 36.81 8.94 -34.49
CA LYS A 350 37.13 10.37 -34.34
C LYS A 350 36.13 11.18 -33.49
N GLN A 351 35.05 10.55 -33.02
CA GLN A 351 34.06 11.22 -32.19
C GLN A 351 34.38 11.05 -30.71
N LYS A 352 33.92 12.02 -29.88
CA LYS A 352 33.98 11.95 -28.43
C LYS A 352 32.99 10.91 -27.95
N VAL A 353 33.36 10.07 -26.98
CA VAL A 353 32.51 8.99 -26.43
C VAL A 353 31.18 9.51 -25.86
N LEU A 354 31.15 10.72 -25.29
CA LEU A 354 29.94 11.34 -24.77
C LEU A 354 28.89 11.69 -25.83
N ASN A 355 29.34 11.97 -27.06
CA ASN A 355 28.48 12.45 -28.14
C ASN A 355 27.93 11.32 -29.02
N SER A 356 28.41 10.10 -28.83
CA SER A 356 28.08 8.97 -29.69
C SER A 356 27.93 7.70 -28.82
N CYS A 357 26.73 7.54 -28.19
CA CYS A 357 26.32 6.31 -27.56
C CYS A 357 25.75 5.36 -28.63
N PRO A 358 26.02 4.04 -28.59
CA PRO A 358 25.34 3.09 -29.46
C PRO A 358 23.81 3.21 -29.33
N PRO A 359 23.07 3.44 -30.43
CA PRO A 359 21.61 3.64 -30.38
C PRO A 359 20.86 2.36 -29.93
N GLU A 360 21.45 1.20 -30.11
CA GLU A 360 20.90 -0.11 -29.70
C GLU A 360 20.69 -0.19 -28.18
N PHE A 361 21.43 0.59 -27.40
CA PHE A 361 21.29 0.59 -25.94
C PHE A 361 20.10 1.44 -25.46
N CYS A 362 19.52 2.28 -26.30
CA CYS A 362 18.40 3.16 -25.99
C CYS A 362 18.60 3.98 -24.69
N LEU A 363 19.83 4.41 -24.43
CA LEU A 363 20.19 5.14 -23.21
C LEU A 363 20.14 6.65 -23.41
N VAL A 364 19.64 7.37 -22.40
CA VAL A 364 19.67 8.83 -22.39
C VAL A 364 21.11 9.33 -22.14
N LYS A 365 21.51 10.44 -22.79
CA LYS A 365 22.88 10.99 -22.75
C LYS A 365 23.39 11.23 -21.31
N ARG A 366 22.50 11.68 -20.39
CA ARG A 366 22.87 11.90 -18.98
C ARG A 366 23.30 10.62 -18.28
N PHE A 367 22.58 9.51 -18.54
CA PHE A 367 22.94 8.21 -17.96
C PHE A 367 24.17 7.61 -18.63
N TRP A 368 24.33 7.77 -19.96
CA TRP A 368 25.54 7.35 -20.65
C TRP A 368 26.80 8.06 -20.07
N LYS A 369 26.72 9.39 -19.80
CA LYS A 369 27.79 10.14 -19.11
C LYS A 369 28.15 9.53 -17.75
N TYR A 370 27.14 9.11 -16.98
CA TYR A 370 27.35 8.47 -15.68
C TYR A 370 28.08 7.13 -15.83
N ILE A 371 27.74 6.29 -16.79
CA ILE A 371 28.41 5.01 -17.06
C ILE A 371 29.87 5.24 -17.46
N LEU A 372 30.14 6.23 -18.36
CA LEU A 372 31.50 6.59 -18.73
C LEU A 372 32.31 7.07 -17.51
N GLY A 373 31.74 7.90 -16.66
CA GLY A 373 32.37 8.35 -15.41
C GLY A 373 32.68 7.21 -14.45
N ARG A 374 31.83 6.22 -14.33
CA ARG A 374 32.12 5.02 -13.52
C ARG A 374 33.23 4.15 -14.08
N GLU A 375 33.45 4.16 -15.39
CA GLU A 375 34.61 3.53 -16.05
C GLU A 375 35.87 4.39 -15.94
N GLY A 376 35.80 5.64 -15.43
CA GLY A 376 36.90 6.55 -15.37
C GLY A 376 37.23 7.24 -16.72
N LEU A 377 36.32 7.17 -17.70
CA LEU A 377 36.48 7.80 -19.00
C LEU A 377 35.93 9.23 -18.98
N SER A 378 36.80 10.20 -19.39
CA SER A 378 36.33 11.54 -19.71
C SER A 378 35.37 11.50 -20.91
N GLY A 379 34.30 12.27 -20.86
CA GLY A 379 33.37 12.41 -21.98
C GLY A 379 34.04 12.97 -23.27
N ASP A 380 35.21 13.64 -23.13
CA ASP A 380 36.01 14.18 -24.23
C ASP A 380 36.95 13.16 -24.87
N THR A 381 37.09 11.97 -24.29
CA THR A 381 37.88 10.87 -24.86
C THR A 381 37.36 10.52 -26.25
N LEU A 382 38.23 10.33 -27.23
CA LEU A 382 37.85 9.84 -28.56
C LEU A 382 37.66 8.34 -28.51
N TRP A 383 36.68 7.82 -29.27
CA TRP A 383 36.44 6.37 -29.36
C TRP A 383 37.71 5.61 -29.76
N ALA A 384 38.57 6.14 -30.64
CA ALA A 384 39.81 5.50 -31.02
C ALA A 384 40.72 5.21 -29.82
N SER A 385 40.70 6.07 -28.79
CA SER A 385 41.55 5.96 -27.59
C SER A 385 40.97 5.05 -26.50
N VAL A 386 39.76 4.58 -26.62
CA VAL A 386 39.13 3.67 -25.64
C VAL A 386 39.78 2.29 -25.73
N SER A 387 40.24 1.73 -24.62
CA SER A 387 40.83 0.40 -24.58
C SER A 387 39.75 -0.69 -24.78
N ASN A 388 40.13 -1.86 -25.26
CA ASN A 388 39.20 -2.99 -25.34
C ASN A 388 38.73 -3.44 -23.96
N ASN A 389 39.59 -3.33 -22.95
CA ASN A 389 39.19 -3.62 -21.55
C ASN A 389 38.12 -2.67 -21.05
N SER A 390 38.20 -1.38 -21.39
CA SER A 390 37.15 -0.40 -21.09
C SER A 390 35.83 -0.70 -21.79
N LEU A 391 35.85 -1.20 -23.04
CA LEU A 391 34.63 -1.65 -23.73
C LEU A 391 33.94 -2.82 -22.98
N ILE A 392 34.75 -3.80 -22.56
CA ILE A 392 34.27 -4.94 -21.77
C ILE A 392 33.68 -4.47 -20.43
N SER A 393 34.36 -3.54 -19.77
CA SER A 393 33.93 -2.97 -18.49
C SER A 393 32.63 -2.18 -18.64
N ILE A 394 32.46 -1.36 -19.66
CA ILE A 394 31.23 -0.65 -19.98
C ILE A 394 30.07 -1.63 -20.18
N ALA A 395 30.28 -2.70 -20.97
CA ALA A 395 29.27 -3.72 -21.16
C ALA A 395 28.85 -4.38 -19.82
N ARG A 396 29.83 -4.69 -18.97
CA ARG A 396 29.57 -5.23 -17.62
C ARG A 396 28.85 -4.24 -16.72
N LEU A 397 29.21 -2.97 -16.72
CA LEU A 397 28.52 -1.93 -15.95
C LEU A 397 27.07 -1.76 -16.37
N LEU A 398 26.75 -1.89 -17.64
CA LEU A 398 25.40 -1.83 -18.15
C LEU A 398 24.58 -3.08 -17.80
N LYS A 399 25.19 -4.27 -17.78
CA LYS A 399 24.54 -5.55 -17.46
C LYS A 399 24.47 -5.87 -15.96
N HIS A 400 25.45 -5.41 -15.20
CA HIS A 400 25.62 -5.76 -13.77
C HIS A 400 26.00 -4.54 -12.93
N CYS A 401 25.25 -3.45 -13.10
CA CYS A 401 25.48 -2.25 -12.29
C CYS A 401 25.11 -2.51 -10.83
N THR A 402 26.10 -2.58 -9.97
CA THR A 402 25.92 -2.80 -8.55
C THR A 402 25.81 -1.47 -7.82
N LEU A 403 24.75 -1.33 -7.02
CA LEU A 403 24.40 -0.13 -6.26
C LEU A 403 24.13 -0.51 -4.81
N GLU A 404 24.68 0.25 -3.87
CA GLU A 404 24.42 0.07 -2.46
C GLU A 404 23.08 0.71 -2.07
N VAL A 405 22.16 -0.09 -1.52
CA VAL A 405 20.94 0.38 -0.89
C VAL A 405 21.28 0.80 0.53
N ALA A 406 21.24 2.10 0.81
CA ALA A 406 21.58 2.69 2.10
C ALA A 406 20.37 2.85 3.03
N GLY A 407 19.16 2.61 2.54
CA GLY A 407 17.95 2.77 3.32
C GLY A 407 16.67 2.85 2.48
N LYS A 408 15.54 3.12 3.15
CA LYS A 408 14.27 3.44 2.50
C LYS A 408 14.12 4.94 2.26
N GLY A 409 13.30 5.33 1.27
CA GLY A 409 12.94 6.72 1.01
C GLY A 409 12.21 7.38 2.19
N GLN A 410 12.26 8.72 2.25
CA GLN A 410 11.80 9.53 3.39
C GLN A 410 10.29 9.83 3.36
N PHE A 411 9.42 8.90 3.03
CA PHE A 411 7.99 9.11 3.20
C PHE A 411 7.58 8.81 4.65
N LYS A 412 6.92 9.79 5.31
CA LYS A 412 6.45 9.65 6.70
C LYS A 412 5.29 8.67 6.83
N ASP A 413 4.44 8.59 5.81
CA ASP A 413 3.29 7.70 5.78
C ASP A 413 3.52 6.63 4.71
N GLU A 414 3.60 5.39 5.15
CA GLU A 414 3.79 4.25 4.27
C GLU A 414 2.48 3.93 3.56
N PHE A 415 2.55 3.79 2.24
CA PHE A 415 1.36 3.49 1.43
C PHE A 415 0.78 2.11 1.78
N VAL A 416 1.64 1.12 2.05
CA VAL A 416 1.29 -0.27 2.35
C VAL A 416 2.21 -0.82 3.43
N THR A 417 1.66 -1.66 4.30
CA THR A 417 2.41 -2.38 5.34
C THR A 417 2.30 -3.89 5.17
N ALA A 418 3.39 -4.59 5.48
CA ALA A 418 3.48 -6.03 5.57
C ALA A 418 3.34 -6.44 7.05
N GLY A 419 2.22 -7.02 7.43
CA GLY A 419 1.89 -7.36 8.81
C GLY A 419 0.41 -7.14 9.10
N GLY A 420 -0.03 -7.43 10.32
CA GLY A 420 -1.42 -7.37 10.75
C GLY A 420 -1.95 -8.69 11.28
N VAL A 421 -3.26 -8.88 11.28
CA VAL A 421 -3.92 -10.11 11.75
C VAL A 421 -3.58 -11.27 10.81
N PRO A 422 -3.05 -12.41 11.31
CA PRO A 422 -2.72 -13.56 10.47
C PRO A 422 -3.95 -14.15 9.77
N LEU A 423 -3.81 -14.52 8.49
CA LEU A 423 -4.89 -15.16 7.74
C LEU A 423 -5.27 -16.55 8.29
N SER A 424 -4.38 -17.20 9.05
CA SER A 424 -4.66 -18.46 9.73
C SER A 424 -5.80 -18.35 10.75
N GLU A 425 -6.00 -17.15 11.31
CA GLU A 425 -7.05 -16.86 12.29
C GLU A 425 -8.39 -16.44 11.65
N ILE A 426 -8.45 -16.34 10.31
CA ILE A 426 -9.60 -15.87 9.56
C ILE A 426 -10.11 -16.95 8.61
N SER A 427 -11.44 -17.09 8.53
CA SER A 427 -12.11 -17.88 7.51
C SER A 427 -12.22 -17.07 6.21
N LEU A 428 -11.41 -17.33 5.21
CA LEU A 428 -11.40 -16.54 3.96
C LEU A 428 -12.70 -16.65 3.13
N ASN A 429 -13.52 -17.67 3.38
CA ASN A 429 -14.81 -17.82 2.73
C ASN A 429 -15.89 -16.89 3.28
N THR A 430 -15.71 -16.41 4.51
CA THR A 430 -16.66 -15.54 5.23
C THR A 430 -16.04 -14.24 5.70
N MET A 431 -14.72 -14.17 5.77
CA MET A 431 -13.91 -13.12 6.43
C MET A 431 -14.18 -13.03 7.94
N GLU A 432 -14.82 -14.03 8.53
CA GLU A 432 -15.09 -14.13 9.95
C GLU A 432 -13.86 -14.64 10.72
N SER A 433 -13.68 -14.14 11.91
CA SER A 433 -12.72 -14.64 12.88
C SER A 433 -12.99 -16.10 13.22
N LYS A 434 -11.95 -16.93 13.31
CA LYS A 434 -12.02 -18.29 13.84
C LYS A 434 -11.99 -18.33 15.38
N ILE A 435 -11.60 -17.20 16.00
CA ILE A 435 -11.45 -17.06 17.46
C ILE A 435 -12.74 -16.53 18.07
N HIS A 436 -13.38 -15.57 17.39
CA HIS A 436 -14.52 -14.86 17.92
C HIS A 436 -15.65 -14.82 16.88
N PRO A 437 -16.84 -15.41 17.16
CA PRO A 437 -17.97 -15.36 16.24
C PRO A 437 -18.46 -13.92 16.03
N ARG A 438 -19.04 -13.64 14.87
CA ARG A 438 -19.59 -12.34 14.47
C ARG A 438 -18.56 -11.19 14.40
N LEU A 439 -17.26 -11.50 14.54
CA LEU A 439 -16.14 -10.58 14.29
C LEU A 439 -15.57 -10.83 12.90
N PHE A 440 -15.47 -9.78 12.10
CA PHE A 440 -15.00 -9.84 10.72
C PHE A 440 -13.84 -8.91 10.49
N PHE A 441 -12.99 -9.24 9.50
CA PHE A 441 -11.85 -8.44 9.09
C PHE A 441 -11.83 -8.28 7.58
N ALA A 442 -11.42 -7.10 7.07
CA ALA A 442 -11.26 -6.88 5.64
C ALA A 442 -10.16 -5.88 5.30
N GLY A 443 -9.44 -6.15 4.23
CA GLY A 443 -8.39 -5.28 3.70
C GLY A 443 -7.07 -5.38 4.46
N GLU A 444 -6.33 -4.29 4.51
CA GLU A 444 -4.92 -4.20 4.97
C GLU A 444 -4.74 -4.32 6.50
N VAL A 445 -5.79 -4.48 7.28
CA VAL A 445 -5.69 -4.84 8.71
C VAL A 445 -5.19 -6.28 8.88
N LEU A 446 -5.36 -7.10 7.85
CA LEU A 446 -4.86 -8.46 7.74
C LEU A 446 -3.39 -8.47 7.33
N ASN A 447 -2.67 -9.53 7.67
CA ASN A 447 -1.28 -9.76 7.22
C ASN A 447 -1.26 -10.11 5.73
N VAL A 448 -1.65 -9.16 4.91
CA VAL A 448 -1.71 -9.25 3.43
C VAL A 448 -1.24 -7.95 2.84
N ASP A 449 -0.35 -8.02 1.86
CA ASP A 449 -0.03 -6.91 0.99
C ASP A 449 0.21 -7.41 -0.44
N GLY A 450 -0.31 -6.65 -1.38
CA GLY A 450 -0.10 -6.83 -2.81
C GLY A 450 1.03 -5.96 -3.33
N VAL A 451 1.63 -6.34 -4.44
CA VAL A 451 2.56 -5.47 -5.18
C VAL A 451 1.82 -4.30 -5.84
N THR A 452 2.55 -3.42 -6.54
CA THR A 452 1.94 -2.36 -7.36
C THR A 452 1.10 -2.96 -8.49
N GLY A 453 -0.04 -2.33 -8.82
CA GLY A 453 -0.88 -2.78 -9.95
C GLY A 453 -2.36 -2.95 -9.62
N GLY A 454 -2.87 -2.36 -8.54
CA GLY A 454 -4.29 -2.44 -8.13
C GLY A 454 -4.59 -3.56 -7.12
N PHE A 455 -3.62 -4.40 -6.81
CA PHE A 455 -3.82 -5.60 -6.00
C PHE A 455 -4.24 -5.30 -4.55
N ASN A 456 -3.71 -4.25 -3.93
CA ASN A 456 -4.10 -3.87 -2.55
C ASN A 456 -5.56 -3.43 -2.48
N PHE A 457 -6.05 -2.73 -3.50
CA PHE A 457 -7.47 -2.39 -3.58
C PHE A 457 -8.32 -3.63 -3.90
N GLN A 458 -7.86 -4.52 -4.78
CA GLN A 458 -8.58 -5.78 -5.02
C GLN A 458 -8.77 -6.59 -3.74
N ASN A 459 -7.73 -6.72 -2.90
CA ASN A 459 -7.87 -7.35 -1.59
C ASN A 459 -8.92 -6.64 -0.71
N ALA A 460 -8.94 -5.31 -0.73
CA ALA A 460 -9.91 -4.53 0.05
C ALA A 460 -11.35 -4.73 -0.45
N TRP A 461 -11.57 -4.73 -1.77
CA TRP A 461 -12.89 -4.99 -2.37
C TRP A 461 -13.36 -6.40 -2.11
N SER A 462 -12.51 -7.41 -2.39
CA SER A 462 -12.86 -8.83 -2.18
C SER A 462 -13.19 -9.10 -0.72
N GLY A 463 -12.31 -8.70 0.21
CA GLY A 463 -12.52 -8.89 1.64
C GLY A 463 -13.77 -8.17 2.16
N GLY A 464 -13.98 -6.92 1.72
CA GLY A 464 -15.19 -6.15 2.06
C GLY A 464 -16.47 -6.82 1.55
N TYR A 465 -16.48 -7.26 0.29
CA TYR A 465 -17.62 -7.95 -0.32
C TYR A 465 -17.97 -9.23 0.40
N ILE A 466 -16.98 -10.07 0.68
CA ILE A 466 -17.17 -11.36 1.35
C ILE A 466 -17.66 -11.15 2.77
N ALA A 467 -17.03 -10.26 3.55
CA ALA A 467 -17.46 -9.92 4.91
C ALA A 467 -18.90 -9.40 4.93
N GLY A 468 -19.19 -8.40 4.07
CA GLY A 468 -20.53 -7.83 3.99
C GLY A 468 -21.61 -8.84 3.59
N THR A 469 -21.29 -9.76 2.66
CA THR A 469 -22.19 -10.84 2.26
C THR A 469 -22.46 -11.80 3.43
N SER A 470 -21.44 -12.18 4.17
CA SER A 470 -21.54 -13.10 5.30
C SER A 470 -22.35 -12.50 6.46
N ILE A 471 -22.06 -11.26 6.81
CA ILE A 471 -22.78 -10.51 7.85
C ILE A 471 -24.27 -10.40 7.48
N GLY A 472 -24.55 -10.00 6.23
CA GLY A 472 -25.93 -9.84 5.76
C GLY A 472 -26.72 -11.15 5.77
N LYS A 473 -26.11 -12.27 5.39
CA LYS A 473 -26.73 -13.60 5.48
C LYS A 473 -27.05 -13.98 6.93
N LEU A 474 -26.08 -13.81 7.84
CA LEU A 474 -26.29 -14.11 9.26
C LEU A 474 -27.43 -13.29 9.87
N SER A 475 -27.54 -12.01 9.53
CA SER A 475 -28.61 -11.14 10.00
C SER A 475 -29.97 -11.54 9.46
N ASN A 476 -30.08 -11.98 8.20
CA ASN A 476 -31.33 -12.49 7.63
C ASN A 476 -31.77 -13.79 8.31
N ASP A 477 -30.82 -14.73 8.56
CA ASP A 477 -31.12 -16.00 9.23
C ASP A 477 -31.60 -15.79 10.69
N ALA A 478 -31.00 -14.83 11.41
CA ALA A 478 -31.44 -14.45 12.75
C ALA A 478 -32.84 -13.84 12.72
N THR A 479 -33.14 -13.01 11.72
CA THR A 479 -34.50 -12.43 11.55
C THR A 479 -35.56 -13.48 11.28
N LEU A 480 -35.22 -14.51 10.50
CA LEU A 480 -36.17 -15.64 10.23
C LEU A 480 -36.42 -16.47 11.47
N LYS A 481 -35.38 -16.82 12.25
CA LYS A 481 -35.55 -17.58 13.51
C LYS A 481 -36.39 -16.83 14.54
N ASN A 482 -36.27 -15.50 14.64
CA ASN A 482 -37.04 -14.68 15.56
C ASN A 482 -38.52 -14.52 15.14
N ARG A 483 -38.89 -14.89 13.91
CA ARG A 483 -40.26 -14.85 13.39
C ARG A 483 -40.99 -16.18 13.51
N GLY A 484 -40.35 -17.24 14.05
CA GLY A 484 -41.01 -18.52 14.35
C GLY A 484 -41.30 -19.38 13.13
N PHE A 485 -40.47 -19.29 12.08
CA PHE A 485 -40.44 -20.24 10.96
C PHE A 485 -39.24 -21.17 11.08
#